data_99b755e5b75323491a3bf90b9a9dfaad
#
_entry.id   99b755e5b75323491a3bf90b9a9dfaad
#
_cell.length_a   1.000
_cell.length_b   1.000
_cell.length_c   1.000
_cell.angle_alpha   90.00
_cell.angle_beta   90.00
_cell.angle_gamma   90.00
#
_symmetry.space_group_name_H-M   'P 1'
#
loop_
_entity.id
_entity.type
_entity.pdbx_description
1 polymer ?
#
loop_
_entity_poly.entity_id
_entity_poly.type
_entity_poly.pdbx_seq_one_letter_code
_entity_poly.pdbx_strand_id
1 'polypeptide(L)'
;IFNDEAIAKLYVNGERIRLWEDTYEEQPLVMELWFHGGQRKEGCLSLVLSLGADELYQIMFWLAPSPEDNEMSLWIGALQGTPNGSEIIKGLTKAFFGYRTKNLIFYGIRNVAAGLGCKHLYAVSNAGYYAMNHVRIDRKLKTSLDDFWQECEGQACKDQRFFEMPIEEYRKSMEELKPSKRAQHRRRFAKMDEITESVTEVLNNYKK
;
A
#
# COMPACT_ATOMS: atom_id res chain seq x y z
N ILE A 1 -17.40 -5.86 6.22
CA ILE A 1 -16.51 -5.03 5.41
C ILE A 1 -16.57 -5.49 3.95
N PHE A 2 -16.07 -6.68 3.62
CA PHE A 2 -16.25 -7.26 2.28
C PHE A 2 -17.57 -8.01 2.18
N ASN A 3 -18.22 -7.92 1.02
CA ASN A 3 -19.41 -8.71 0.70
C ASN A 3 -19.02 -10.17 0.35
N ASP A 4 -20.04 -11.02 0.15
CA ASP A 4 -19.81 -12.45 -0.07
C ASP A 4 -19.13 -12.73 -1.42
N GLU A 5 -19.33 -11.87 -2.43
CA GLU A 5 -18.65 -11.98 -3.72
C GLU A 5 -17.14 -11.75 -3.58
N ALA A 6 -16.74 -10.70 -2.87
CA ALA A 6 -15.32 -10.43 -2.61
C ALA A 6 -14.67 -11.58 -1.83
N ILE A 7 -15.37 -12.10 -0.81
CA ILE A 7 -14.88 -13.25 -0.03
C ILE A 7 -14.71 -14.49 -0.92
N ALA A 8 -15.69 -14.77 -1.77
CA ALA A 8 -15.61 -15.91 -2.69
C ALA A 8 -14.43 -15.75 -3.67
N LYS A 9 -14.29 -14.60 -4.31
CA LYS A 9 -13.17 -14.34 -5.22
C LYS A 9 -11.81 -14.52 -4.54
N LEU A 10 -11.59 -13.83 -3.42
CA LEU A 10 -10.28 -13.78 -2.78
C LEU A 10 -9.90 -15.09 -2.08
N TYR A 11 -10.82 -15.68 -1.30
CA TYR A 11 -10.48 -16.77 -0.38
C TYR A 11 -10.90 -18.16 -0.87
N VAL A 12 -11.94 -18.25 -1.71
CA VAL A 12 -12.43 -19.54 -2.22
C VAL A 12 -11.82 -19.83 -3.58
N ASN A 13 -11.91 -18.88 -4.51
CA ASN A 13 -11.43 -19.06 -5.87
C ASN A 13 -9.93 -18.75 -6.03
N GLY A 14 -9.34 -17.99 -5.10
CA GLY A 14 -7.95 -17.54 -5.20
C GLY A 14 -7.72 -16.50 -6.31
N GLU A 15 -8.79 -15.79 -6.69
CA GLU A 15 -8.75 -14.75 -7.71
C GLU A 15 -8.18 -13.45 -7.14
N ARG A 16 -7.76 -12.55 -8.05
CA ARG A 16 -7.36 -11.19 -7.72
C ARG A 16 -8.51 -10.23 -8.01
N ILE A 17 -8.63 -9.17 -7.20
CA ILE A 17 -9.53 -8.05 -7.47
C ILE A 17 -8.68 -6.88 -7.92
N ARG A 18 -8.79 -6.51 -9.19
CA ARG A 18 -8.07 -5.36 -9.75
C ARG A 18 -8.73 -4.07 -9.28
N LEU A 19 -7.94 -3.25 -8.59
CA LEU A 19 -8.37 -1.96 -8.03
C LEU A 19 -8.05 -0.79 -8.96
N TRP A 20 -6.93 -0.90 -9.70
CA TRP A 20 -6.47 0.14 -10.60
C TRP A 20 -5.55 -0.44 -11.68
N GLU A 21 -5.56 0.18 -12.85
CA GLU A 21 -4.72 -0.19 -14.00
C GLU A 21 -4.22 1.04 -14.74
N ASP A 22 -2.97 0.98 -15.20
CA ASP A 22 -2.34 1.92 -16.12
C ASP A 22 -1.43 1.14 -17.08
N THR A 23 -0.75 1.83 -17.98
CA THR A 23 0.20 1.23 -18.90
C THR A 23 1.57 1.91 -18.76
N TYR A 24 2.62 1.11 -18.66
CA TYR A 24 3.99 1.57 -18.71
C TYR A 24 4.81 0.71 -19.68
N GLU A 25 5.46 1.33 -20.70
CA GLU A 25 6.24 0.63 -21.73
C GLU A 25 5.46 -0.54 -22.35
N GLU A 26 4.21 -0.29 -22.77
CA GLU A 26 3.29 -1.25 -23.39
C GLU A 26 2.90 -2.45 -22.49
N GLN A 27 3.27 -2.42 -21.21
CA GLN A 27 2.89 -3.43 -20.23
C GLN A 27 1.84 -2.90 -19.26
N PRO A 28 0.88 -3.73 -18.84
CA PRO A 28 -0.10 -3.34 -17.83
C PRO A 28 0.60 -3.14 -16.47
N LEU A 29 0.41 -1.97 -15.87
CA LEU A 29 0.78 -1.65 -14.51
C LEU A 29 -0.49 -1.71 -13.65
N VAL A 30 -0.57 -2.66 -12.74
CA VAL A 30 -1.82 -2.95 -12.02
C VAL A 30 -1.64 -2.96 -10.51
N MET A 31 -2.69 -2.54 -9.79
CA MET A 31 -2.84 -2.72 -8.35
C MET A 31 -3.99 -3.68 -8.07
N GLU A 32 -3.72 -4.76 -7.35
CA GLU A 32 -4.69 -5.83 -7.13
C GLU A 32 -4.72 -6.28 -5.67
N LEU A 33 -5.93 -6.54 -5.14
CA LEU A 33 -6.10 -7.29 -3.90
C LEU A 33 -5.94 -8.78 -4.18
N TRP A 34 -5.25 -9.46 -3.29
CA TRP A 34 -5.00 -10.90 -3.40
C TRP A 34 -4.84 -11.56 -2.04
N PHE A 35 -5.31 -12.80 -1.92
CA PHE A 35 -5.01 -13.66 -0.78
C PHE A 35 -3.82 -14.56 -1.10
N HIS A 36 -2.65 -14.21 -0.58
CA HIS A 36 -1.44 -15.01 -0.74
C HIS A 36 -1.24 -15.98 0.43
N GLY A 37 -1.59 -17.25 0.23
CA GLY A 37 -1.57 -18.26 1.30
C GLY A 37 -0.21 -18.51 1.97
N GLY A 38 0.91 -18.19 1.30
CA GLY A 38 2.27 -18.32 1.84
C GLY A 38 2.67 -17.26 2.86
N GLN A 39 1.95 -16.13 2.92
CA GLN A 39 2.30 -14.97 3.74
C GLN A 39 1.33 -14.71 4.91
N ARG A 40 0.59 -15.74 5.33
CA ARG A 40 -0.41 -15.66 6.42
C ARG A 40 0.13 -15.18 7.76
N LYS A 41 1.44 -15.17 7.98
CA LYS A 41 2.07 -14.64 9.20
C LYS A 41 2.14 -13.12 9.23
N GLU A 42 2.05 -12.48 8.08
CA GLU A 42 2.22 -11.05 7.89
C GLU A 42 0.88 -10.35 7.56
N GLY A 43 -0.15 -11.13 7.19
CA GLY A 43 -1.47 -10.59 6.88
C GLY A 43 -2.43 -11.64 6.34
N CYS A 44 -3.71 -11.25 6.25
CA CYS A 44 -4.79 -12.07 5.67
C CYS A 44 -5.09 -11.71 4.22
N LEU A 45 -4.61 -10.55 3.76
CA LEU A 45 -4.73 -10.02 2.42
C LEU A 45 -3.45 -9.31 2.00
N SER A 46 -3.29 -9.16 0.71
CA SER A 46 -2.21 -8.38 0.11
C SER A 46 -2.74 -7.39 -0.89
N LEU A 47 -2.13 -6.21 -0.94
CA LEU A 47 -2.16 -5.31 -2.09
C LEU A 47 -0.87 -5.54 -2.88
N VAL A 48 -0.99 -5.85 -4.15
CA VAL A 48 0.14 -6.13 -5.04
C VAL A 48 0.18 -5.09 -6.15
N LEU A 49 1.36 -4.53 -6.39
CA LEU A 49 1.65 -3.68 -7.55
C LEU A 49 2.53 -4.47 -8.52
N SER A 50 2.05 -4.70 -9.73
CA SER A 50 2.73 -5.49 -10.76
C SER A 50 2.85 -4.73 -12.07
N LEU A 51 3.93 -5.00 -12.83
CA LEU A 51 4.12 -4.57 -14.21
C LEU A 51 4.25 -5.82 -15.09
N GLY A 52 3.27 -6.04 -15.96
CA GLY A 52 3.19 -7.29 -16.71
C GLY A 52 3.14 -8.49 -15.77
N ALA A 53 4.12 -9.39 -15.87
CA ALA A 53 4.26 -10.57 -15.01
C ALA A 53 5.07 -10.33 -13.73
N ASP A 54 5.73 -9.17 -13.60
CA ASP A 54 6.64 -8.87 -12.50
C ASP A 54 5.92 -8.19 -11.34
N GLU A 55 5.90 -8.83 -10.18
CA GLU A 55 5.46 -8.20 -8.94
C GLU A 55 6.54 -7.24 -8.43
N LEU A 56 6.23 -5.95 -8.36
CA LEU A 56 7.18 -4.91 -7.96
C LEU A 56 7.20 -4.67 -6.45
N TYR A 57 6.02 -4.58 -5.88
CA TYR A 57 5.80 -4.38 -4.44
C TYR A 57 4.57 -5.12 -3.97
N GLN A 58 4.60 -5.54 -2.70
CA GLN A 58 3.47 -6.15 -2.01
C GLN A 58 3.36 -5.58 -0.59
N ILE A 59 2.13 -5.24 -0.19
CA ILE A 59 1.78 -4.91 1.20
C ILE A 59 0.85 -5.99 1.71
N MET A 60 1.28 -6.70 2.76
CA MET A 60 0.43 -7.64 3.49
C MET A 60 -0.28 -6.94 4.64
N PHE A 61 -1.58 -7.21 4.79
CA PHE A 61 -2.39 -6.53 5.79
C PHE A 61 -3.54 -7.39 6.31
N TRP A 62 -4.15 -6.94 7.41
CA TRP A 62 -5.41 -7.47 7.92
C TRP A 62 -6.32 -6.35 8.38
N LEU A 63 -7.58 -6.67 8.64
CA LEU A 63 -8.58 -5.75 9.16
C LEU A 63 -8.96 -6.20 10.56
N ALA A 64 -8.90 -5.30 11.53
CA ALA A 64 -9.25 -5.55 12.92
C ALA A 64 -9.62 -4.23 13.61
N PRO A 65 -10.42 -4.28 14.68
CA PRO A 65 -10.69 -3.09 15.49
C PRO A 65 -9.42 -2.48 16.06
N SER A 66 -9.42 -1.15 16.20
CA SER A 66 -8.39 -0.41 16.93
C SER A 66 -8.50 -0.71 18.44
N PRO A 67 -7.38 -0.89 19.17
CA PRO A 67 -7.41 -1.06 20.61
C PRO A 67 -7.77 0.25 21.37
N GLU A 68 -7.78 1.39 20.68
CA GLU A 68 -8.04 2.69 21.33
C GLU A 68 -9.52 3.02 21.43
N ASP A 69 -10.29 2.73 20.37
CA ASP A 69 -11.70 3.14 20.27
C ASP A 69 -12.63 2.06 19.69
N ASN A 70 -12.06 0.88 19.40
CA ASN A 70 -12.77 -0.25 18.79
C ASN A 70 -13.30 0.02 17.36
N GLU A 71 -12.83 1.10 16.71
CA GLU A 71 -13.17 1.40 15.33
C GLU A 71 -12.39 0.51 14.36
N MET A 72 -13.01 0.20 13.20
CA MET A 72 -12.38 -0.65 12.19
C MET A 72 -11.12 -0.01 11.63
N SER A 73 -10.06 -0.79 11.58
CA SER A 73 -8.72 -0.35 11.21
C SER A 73 -8.05 -1.31 10.25
N LEU A 74 -7.18 -0.77 9.41
CA LEU A 74 -6.31 -1.55 8.53
C LEU A 74 -4.92 -1.64 9.16
N TRP A 75 -4.38 -2.85 9.24
CA TRP A 75 -3.09 -3.16 9.86
C TRP A 75 -2.12 -3.72 8.82
N ILE A 76 -1.05 -3.00 8.53
CA ILE A 76 0.02 -3.45 7.63
C ILE A 76 1.01 -4.30 8.42
N GLY A 77 1.17 -5.57 8.04
CA GLY A 77 2.11 -6.50 8.66
C GLY A 77 3.44 -6.62 7.94
N ALA A 78 3.50 -6.24 6.67
CA ALA A 78 4.73 -6.18 5.91
C ALA A 78 4.59 -5.31 4.65
N LEU A 79 5.72 -4.77 4.20
CA LEU A 79 5.89 -4.13 2.90
C LEU A 79 7.17 -4.68 2.27
N GLN A 80 7.01 -5.39 1.16
CA GLN A 80 8.11 -6.05 0.47
C GLN A 80 8.21 -5.56 -0.97
N GLY A 81 9.44 -5.36 -1.45
CA GLY A 81 9.74 -5.08 -2.85
C GLY A 81 10.49 -6.24 -3.48
N THR A 82 10.41 -6.35 -4.81
CA THR A 82 11.15 -7.37 -5.55
C THR A 82 12.67 -7.11 -5.50
N PRO A 83 13.50 -8.12 -5.31
CA PRO A 83 14.95 -7.94 -5.21
C PRO A 83 15.61 -7.35 -6.47
N ASN A 84 15.05 -7.58 -7.66
CA ASN A 84 15.70 -7.25 -8.94
C ASN A 84 14.99 -6.11 -9.70
N GLY A 85 14.08 -5.38 -9.07
CA GLY A 85 13.23 -4.37 -9.73
C GLY A 85 13.84 -2.97 -9.86
N SER A 86 15.13 -2.74 -9.54
CA SER A 86 15.68 -1.39 -9.37
C SER A 86 15.56 -0.50 -10.62
N GLU A 87 15.79 -1.01 -11.82
CA GLU A 87 15.71 -0.22 -13.06
C GLU A 87 14.24 0.10 -13.41
N ILE A 88 13.36 -0.87 -13.32
CA ILE A 88 11.90 -0.70 -13.53
C ILE A 88 11.36 0.35 -12.53
N ILE A 89 11.74 0.22 -11.26
CA ILE A 89 11.32 1.15 -10.19
C ILE A 89 11.79 2.58 -10.44
N LYS A 90 13.02 2.77 -10.95
CA LYS A 90 13.53 4.10 -11.35
C LYS A 90 12.72 4.66 -12.53
N GLY A 91 12.48 3.85 -13.55
CA GLY A 91 11.66 4.23 -14.71
C GLY A 91 10.26 4.66 -14.30
N LEU A 92 9.58 3.86 -13.52
CA LEU A 92 8.25 4.16 -12.98
C LEU A 92 8.24 5.43 -12.11
N THR A 93 9.25 5.62 -11.25
CA THR A 93 9.37 6.86 -10.46
C THR A 93 9.42 8.10 -11.36
N LYS A 94 10.10 8.01 -12.50
CA LYS A 94 10.14 9.11 -13.48
C LYS A 94 8.79 9.29 -14.18
N ALA A 95 8.15 8.20 -14.62
CA ALA A 95 6.83 8.21 -15.26
C ALA A 95 5.74 8.79 -14.33
N PHE A 96 5.82 8.52 -13.03
CA PHE A 96 4.94 9.08 -11.99
C PHE A 96 5.45 10.42 -11.44
N PHE A 97 6.10 11.21 -12.28
CA PHE A 97 6.50 12.59 -11.97
C PHE A 97 7.32 12.72 -10.69
N GLY A 98 8.23 11.77 -10.45
CA GLY A 98 9.09 11.71 -9.27
C GLY A 98 8.40 11.14 -8.02
N TYR A 99 7.22 10.54 -8.15
CA TYR A 99 6.59 9.80 -7.06
C TYR A 99 7.18 8.39 -6.99
N ARG A 100 7.81 8.04 -5.86
CA ARG A 100 8.48 6.74 -5.74
C ARG A 100 7.49 5.58 -5.79
N THR A 101 7.84 4.51 -6.47
CA THR A 101 6.97 3.33 -6.63
C THR A 101 6.58 2.70 -5.27
N LYS A 102 7.46 2.77 -4.27
CA LYS A 102 7.14 2.34 -2.90
C LYS A 102 6.04 3.22 -2.26
N ASN A 103 6.07 4.53 -2.51
CA ASN A 103 5.01 5.44 -2.07
C ASN A 103 3.71 5.22 -2.85
N LEU A 104 3.79 4.81 -4.13
CA LEU A 104 2.63 4.53 -4.96
C LEU A 104 1.79 3.38 -4.40
N ILE A 105 2.43 2.25 -4.05
CA ILE A 105 1.67 1.14 -3.43
C ILE A 105 1.18 1.51 -2.03
N PHE A 106 1.94 2.31 -1.27
CA PHE A 106 1.49 2.80 0.02
C PHE A 106 0.30 3.76 -0.12
N TYR A 107 0.28 4.59 -1.16
CA TYR A 107 -0.89 5.39 -1.51
C TYR A 107 -2.09 4.50 -1.85
N GLY A 108 -1.88 3.41 -2.58
CA GLY A 108 -2.92 2.41 -2.86
C GLY A 108 -3.56 1.84 -1.60
N ILE A 109 -2.75 1.42 -0.60
CA ILE A 109 -3.30 0.86 0.64
C ILE A 109 -4.03 1.89 1.50
N ARG A 110 -3.60 3.18 1.48
CA ARG A 110 -4.35 4.30 2.09
C ARG A 110 -5.74 4.42 1.48
N ASN A 111 -5.84 4.35 0.15
CA ASN A 111 -7.13 4.37 -0.55
C ASN A 111 -7.98 3.13 -0.25
N VAL A 112 -7.37 1.96 -0.08
CA VAL A 112 -8.09 0.76 0.38
C VAL A 112 -8.65 0.97 1.78
N ALA A 113 -7.85 1.50 2.72
CA ALA A 113 -8.31 1.80 4.07
C ALA A 113 -9.48 2.79 4.08
N ALA A 114 -9.35 3.91 3.34
CA ALA A 114 -10.40 4.92 3.19
C ALA A 114 -11.67 4.34 2.54
N GLY A 115 -11.53 3.60 1.43
CA GLY A 115 -12.64 3.00 0.69
C GLY A 115 -13.41 1.95 1.49
N LEU A 116 -12.74 1.25 2.41
CA LEU A 116 -13.36 0.32 3.35
C LEU A 116 -13.91 1.00 4.61
N GLY A 117 -13.74 2.31 4.75
CA GLY A 117 -14.24 3.09 5.89
C GLY A 117 -13.43 2.89 7.18
N CYS A 118 -12.18 2.43 7.07
CA CYS A 118 -11.29 2.32 8.23
C CYS A 118 -11.02 3.71 8.84
N LYS A 119 -11.00 3.75 10.17
CA LYS A 119 -10.72 4.99 10.92
C LYS A 119 -9.23 5.15 11.23
N HIS A 120 -8.51 4.04 11.33
CA HIS A 120 -7.09 4.01 11.59
C HIS A 120 -6.36 3.14 10.55
N LEU A 121 -5.12 3.50 10.30
CA LEU A 121 -4.17 2.75 9.50
C LEU A 121 -2.92 2.53 10.35
N TYR A 122 -2.65 1.29 10.69
CA TYR A 122 -1.46 0.91 11.45
C TYR A 122 -0.46 0.18 10.56
N ALA A 123 0.83 0.36 10.86
CA ALA A 123 1.90 -0.29 10.13
C ALA A 123 2.95 -0.87 11.08
N VAL A 124 3.36 -2.10 10.85
CA VAL A 124 4.35 -2.78 11.68
C VAL A 124 5.70 -2.06 11.66
N SER A 125 6.28 -1.84 12.85
CA SER A 125 7.64 -1.31 13.00
C SER A 125 8.69 -2.39 12.70
N ASN A 126 9.96 -1.98 12.63
CA ASN A 126 11.08 -2.93 12.58
C ASN A 126 11.03 -3.92 13.77
N ALA A 127 10.70 -3.43 14.97
CA ALA A 127 10.62 -4.26 16.18
C ALA A 127 9.44 -5.25 16.16
N GLY A 128 8.32 -4.85 15.53
CA GLY A 128 7.12 -5.68 15.40
C GLY A 128 7.15 -6.66 14.23
N TYR A 129 8.06 -6.45 13.27
CA TYR A 129 8.12 -7.27 12.08
C TYR A 129 8.47 -8.71 12.42
N TYR A 130 7.61 -9.64 12.03
CA TYR A 130 7.65 -11.03 12.46
C TYR A 130 9.03 -11.71 12.20
N ALA A 131 9.67 -11.40 11.08
CA ALA A 131 10.93 -12.03 10.70
C ALA A 131 12.17 -11.47 11.41
N MET A 132 12.05 -10.36 12.15
CA MET A 132 13.19 -9.79 12.92
C MET A 132 13.69 -10.73 14.00
N ASN A 133 12.80 -11.51 14.61
CA ASN A 133 13.14 -12.52 15.61
C ASN A 133 13.53 -13.89 15.00
N HIS A 134 13.61 -13.97 13.67
CA HIS A 134 13.96 -15.20 13.00
C HIS A 134 15.48 -15.44 13.08
N VAL A 135 15.89 -16.68 13.35
CA VAL A 135 17.32 -17.09 13.43
C VAL A 135 18.01 -16.89 12.07
N ARG A 136 17.27 -16.99 10.97
CA ARG A 136 17.83 -16.89 9.62
C ARG A 136 18.00 -15.43 9.21
N ILE A 137 19.25 -15.02 8.98
CA ILE A 137 19.63 -13.64 8.60
C ILE A 137 19.03 -13.22 7.24
N ASP A 138 18.85 -14.16 6.30
CA ASP A 138 18.28 -13.93 4.99
C ASP A 138 16.81 -13.47 5.02
N ARG A 139 16.12 -13.68 6.14
CA ARG A 139 14.74 -13.25 6.36
C ARG A 139 14.60 -11.90 7.08
N LYS A 140 15.70 -11.33 7.53
CA LYS A 140 15.69 -10.02 8.19
C LYS A 140 15.43 -8.91 7.18
N LEU A 141 14.88 -7.80 7.66
CA LEU A 141 14.68 -6.61 6.85
C LEU A 141 16.00 -6.11 6.26
N LYS A 142 16.03 -5.90 4.95
CA LYS A 142 17.16 -5.26 4.25
C LYS A 142 17.07 -3.73 4.29
N THR A 143 15.88 -3.19 4.49
CA THR A 143 15.61 -1.75 4.59
C THR A 143 14.75 -1.49 5.81
N SER A 144 14.95 -0.33 6.45
CA SER A 144 14.16 0.07 7.60
C SER A 144 12.71 0.34 7.20
N LEU A 145 11.76 -0.28 7.90
CA LEU A 145 10.34 0.07 7.83
C LEU A 145 10.09 1.38 8.58
N ASP A 146 10.70 1.55 9.75
CA ASP A 146 10.54 2.72 10.60
C ASP A 146 10.89 4.01 9.86
N ASP A 147 12.04 4.03 9.15
CA ASP A 147 12.44 5.20 8.37
C ASP A 147 11.40 5.53 7.28
N PHE A 148 10.86 4.50 6.64
CA PHE A 148 9.84 4.70 5.61
C PHE A 148 8.51 5.20 6.20
N TRP A 149 8.08 4.66 7.33
CA TRP A 149 6.87 5.14 7.99
C TRP A 149 7.01 6.58 8.47
N GLN A 150 8.16 6.95 9.03
CA GLN A 150 8.45 8.34 9.43
C GLN A 150 8.47 9.30 8.22
N GLU A 151 9.07 8.90 7.09
CA GLU A 151 9.00 9.67 5.84
C GLU A 151 7.56 9.88 5.35
N CYS A 152 6.66 8.95 5.65
CA CYS A 152 5.24 8.99 5.32
C CYS A 152 4.37 9.58 6.42
N GLU A 153 4.96 10.35 7.36
CA GLU A 153 4.30 11.07 8.46
C GLU A 153 3.68 10.14 9.51
N GLY A 154 4.15 8.89 9.60
CA GLY A 154 3.74 7.94 10.62
C GLY A 154 4.24 8.32 12.00
N GLN A 155 3.43 8.06 13.02
CA GLN A 155 3.74 8.29 14.43
C GLN A 155 3.82 6.97 15.17
N ALA A 156 4.88 6.78 15.97
CA ALA A 156 5.02 5.56 16.76
C ALA A 156 3.88 5.45 17.78
N CYS A 157 3.23 4.29 17.83
CA CYS A 157 2.18 3.99 18.79
C CYS A 157 2.77 3.73 20.20
N LYS A 158 1.92 3.72 21.23
CA LYS A 158 2.30 3.25 22.58
C LYS A 158 2.85 1.83 22.54
N ASP A 159 2.21 0.96 21.75
CA ASP A 159 2.80 -0.33 21.36
C ASP A 159 3.85 -0.08 20.28
N GLN A 160 5.12 -0.10 20.67
CA GLN A 160 6.25 0.18 19.78
C GLN A 160 6.40 -0.80 18.60
N ARG A 161 5.57 -1.83 18.54
CA ARG A 161 5.50 -2.72 17.38
C ARG A 161 4.80 -2.09 16.17
N PHE A 162 4.13 -0.93 16.35
CA PHE A 162 3.35 -0.29 15.31
C PHE A 162 3.58 1.21 15.23
N PHE A 163 3.36 1.73 14.03
CA PHE A 163 3.15 3.14 13.71
C PHE A 163 1.69 3.35 13.35
N GLU A 164 1.11 4.46 13.77
CA GLU A 164 -0.13 4.97 13.22
C GLU A 164 0.18 5.88 12.05
N MET A 165 -0.45 5.59 10.91
CA MET A 165 -0.22 6.25 9.64
C MET A 165 -1.40 7.14 9.27
N PRO A 166 -1.19 8.34 8.72
CA PRO A 166 -2.30 9.12 8.18
C PRO A 166 -2.92 8.37 6.99
N ILE A 167 -4.26 8.22 6.99
CA ILE A 167 -4.99 7.61 5.87
C ILE A 167 -4.91 8.53 4.64
N GLU A 168 -5.04 9.84 4.84
CA GLU A 168 -4.86 10.83 3.77
C GLU A 168 -3.39 11.25 3.67
N GLU A 169 -2.89 11.33 2.44
CA GLU A 169 -1.56 11.87 2.18
C GLU A 169 -1.60 13.39 2.12
N TYR A 170 -0.75 14.05 2.91
CA TYR A 170 -0.60 15.49 2.81
C TYR A 170 -0.07 15.90 1.43
N ARG A 171 -0.80 16.77 0.76
CA ARG A 171 -0.43 17.35 -0.53
C ARG A 171 -0.12 18.82 -0.36
N LYS A 172 1.13 19.21 -0.66
CA LYS A 172 1.53 20.62 -0.65
C LYS A 172 0.66 21.43 -1.60
N SER A 173 0.21 22.59 -1.14
CA SER A 173 -0.50 23.54 -2.00
C SER A 173 0.43 24.08 -3.11
N MET A 174 -0.15 24.66 -4.15
CA MET A 174 0.67 25.21 -5.25
C MET A 174 1.53 26.40 -4.81
N GLU A 175 1.14 27.11 -3.74
CA GLU A 175 1.87 28.22 -3.14
C GLU A 175 3.13 27.72 -2.41
N GLU A 176 3.05 26.60 -1.73
CA GLU A 176 4.18 25.96 -1.03
C GLU A 176 5.23 25.37 -1.99
N LEU A 177 4.87 25.19 -3.24
CA LEU A 177 5.74 24.61 -4.25
C LEU A 177 6.51 25.68 -5.02
N LYS A 178 7.80 25.42 -5.26
CA LYS A 178 8.62 26.24 -6.17
C LYS A 178 7.93 26.28 -7.55
N PRO A 179 7.87 27.45 -8.22
CA PRO A 179 7.20 27.59 -9.52
C PRO A 179 7.62 26.54 -10.56
N SER A 180 8.91 26.21 -10.62
CA SER A 180 9.47 25.19 -11.53
C SER A 180 8.99 23.77 -11.27
N LYS A 181 8.40 23.49 -10.10
CA LYS A 181 7.91 22.16 -9.71
C LYS A 181 6.39 22.03 -9.81
N ARG A 182 5.65 23.14 -9.91
CA ARG A 182 4.17 23.15 -9.91
C ARG A 182 3.56 22.28 -11.00
N ALA A 183 4.07 22.34 -12.23
CA ALA A 183 3.58 21.52 -13.34
C ALA A 183 3.78 20.03 -13.10
N GLN A 184 4.93 19.64 -12.56
CA GLN A 184 5.23 18.25 -12.17
C GLN A 184 4.26 17.74 -11.10
N HIS A 185 4.02 18.53 -10.05
CA HIS A 185 3.11 18.16 -8.96
C HIS A 185 1.65 18.11 -9.42
N ARG A 186 1.18 19.02 -10.30
CA ARG A 186 -0.19 18.92 -10.85
C ARG A 186 -0.42 17.60 -11.57
N ARG A 187 0.52 17.17 -12.42
CA ARG A 187 0.42 15.88 -13.13
C ARG A 187 0.44 14.70 -12.17
N ARG A 188 1.30 14.76 -11.15
CA ARG A 188 1.33 13.74 -10.09
C ARG A 188 0.00 13.67 -9.37
N PHE A 189 -0.55 14.79 -8.90
CA PHE A 189 -1.81 14.82 -8.16
C PHE A 189 -2.97 14.33 -9.02
N ALA A 190 -3.05 14.72 -10.30
CA ALA A 190 -4.06 14.20 -11.21
C ALA A 190 -3.99 12.66 -11.33
N LYS A 191 -2.78 12.09 -11.45
CA LYS A 191 -2.62 10.64 -11.49
C LYS A 191 -3.01 9.97 -10.16
N MET A 192 -2.72 10.60 -9.03
CA MET A 192 -3.14 10.11 -7.71
C MET A 192 -4.68 10.16 -7.56
N ASP A 193 -5.32 11.19 -8.09
CA ASP A 193 -6.79 11.30 -8.08
C ASP A 193 -7.44 10.18 -8.91
N GLU A 194 -6.91 9.88 -10.11
CA GLU A 194 -7.34 8.72 -10.91
C GLU A 194 -7.25 7.39 -10.13
N ILE A 195 -6.17 7.18 -9.38
CA ILE A 195 -6.02 5.99 -8.54
C ILE A 195 -7.09 5.96 -7.44
N THR A 196 -7.33 7.09 -6.77
CA THR A 196 -8.34 7.19 -5.72
C THR A 196 -9.74 6.89 -6.24
N GLU A 197 -10.11 7.48 -7.38
CA GLU A 197 -11.40 7.25 -8.03
C GLU A 197 -11.58 5.78 -8.38
N SER A 198 -10.60 5.17 -9.06
CA SER A 198 -10.63 3.77 -9.48
C SER A 198 -10.76 2.81 -8.28
N VAL A 199 -9.91 2.98 -7.25
CA VAL A 199 -9.93 2.14 -6.04
C VAL A 199 -11.29 2.28 -5.33
N THR A 200 -11.81 3.50 -5.21
CA THR A 200 -13.09 3.76 -4.54
C THR A 200 -14.25 3.13 -5.31
N GLU A 201 -14.30 3.29 -6.63
CA GLU A 201 -15.34 2.71 -7.48
C GLU A 201 -15.36 1.19 -7.37
N VAL A 202 -14.20 0.55 -7.52
CA VAL A 202 -14.10 -0.92 -7.43
C VAL A 202 -14.51 -1.41 -6.04
N LEU A 203 -14.00 -0.79 -4.97
CA LEU A 203 -14.32 -1.22 -3.60
C LEU A 203 -15.81 -1.04 -3.27
N ASN A 204 -16.50 -0.05 -3.85
CA ASN A 204 -17.93 0.12 -3.67
C ASN A 204 -18.75 -1.09 -4.15
N ASN A 205 -18.24 -1.87 -5.12
CA ASN A 205 -18.89 -3.10 -5.58
C ASN A 205 -18.64 -4.29 -4.66
N TYR A 206 -17.61 -4.23 -3.81
CA TYR A 206 -17.15 -5.36 -2.99
C TYR A 206 -17.30 -5.15 -1.47
N LYS A 207 -17.72 -3.97 -1.02
CA LYS A 207 -18.02 -3.72 0.40
C LYS A 207 -19.48 -4.03 0.74
N LYS A 208 -19.72 -4.35 2.04
CA LYS A 208 -21.07 -4.47 2.62
C LYS A 208 -21.69 -3.12 2.86
#